data_9762ddd1fa6a653c94e5d57919f6a3af
#
_entry.id   9762ddd1fa6a653c94e5d57919f6a3af
#
_cell.length_a   1.000
_cell.length_b   1.000
_cell.length_c   1.000
_cell.angle_alpha   90.00
_cell.angle_beta   90.00
_cell.angle_gamma   90.00
#
_symmetry.space_group_name_H-M   'P 1'
#
loop_
_entity.id
_entity.type
_entity.pdbx_description
1 polymer ?
#
loop_
_entity_poly.entity_id
_entity_poly.type
_entity_poly.pdbx_seq_one_letter_code
_entity_poly.pdbx_strand_id
1 'polypeptide(L)'
;PQVFYRTKRPLPWPVRIVQVPGYDSCACCGTHVAFTGEIGVIKLLSAIPFRGGTRMEMACGKRALAILNSAYEQNKQVSQAFSAKLQETGEAARKMNELLAAQKYRITGLEKQIFAGIAKGYADKGDILHFEDSLDNVAVRELADAIAEHCGGTAAVFSGTDREGYQVALVNKQNAIVNLGKAMNAALSGRGGGRDGFFQGSVKATEAEIGEFFAANK
;
A
#
# COMPACT_ATOMS: atom_id res chain seq x y z
N PRO A 1 3.19 -51.30 -39.20
CA PRO A 1 4.28 -50.45 -38.78
C PRO A 1 4.03 -49.93 -37.38
N GLN A 2 4.99 -50.15 -36.47
CA GLN A 2 4.94 -49.69 -35.10
C GLN A 2 5.21 -48.17 -35.11
N VAL A 3 4.20 -47.36 -34.72
CA VAL A 3 4.32 -45.88 -34.65
C VAL A 3 4.68 -45.53 -33.20
N PHE A 4 5.86 -44.94 -33.00
CA PHE A 4 6.27 -44.43 -31.69
C PHE A 4 5.64 -43.05 -31.47
N TYR A 5 4.92 -42.92 -30.35
CA TYR A 5 4.30 -41.66 -29.98
C TYR A 5 4.28 -41.46 -28.44
N ARG A 6 4.29 -40.23 -28.01
CA ARG A 6 4.22 -39.87 -26.59
C ARG A 6 2.76 -39.92 -26.11
N THR A 7 2.53 -40.58 -24.95
CA THR A 7 1.22 -40.64 -24.30
C THR A 7 1.39 -40.62 -22.78
N LYS A 8 0.42 -40.07 -22.06
CA LYS A 8 0.39 -40.06 -20.58
C LYS A 8 -0.08 -41.39 -19.98
N ARG A 9 -0.80 -42.21 -20.74
CA ARG A 9 -1.35 -43.52 -20.37
C ARG A 9 -1.56 -44.40 -21.61
N PRO A 10 -1.64 -45.70 -21.46
CA PRO A 10 -2.08 -46.58 -22.56
C PRO A 10 -3.45 -46.17 -23.04
N LEU A 11 -3.66 -46.13 -24.35
CA LEU A 11 -4.93 -45.74 -24.97
C LEU A 11 -5.42 -46.92 -25.84
N PRO A 12 -6.74 -47.21 -25.83
CA PRO A 12 -7.32 -48.22 -26.76
C PRO A 12 -7.33 -47.63 -28.20
N TRP A 13 -7.11 -48.54 -29.16
CA TRP A 13 -7.20 -48.19 -30.56
C TRP A 13 -8.65 -48.04 -31.01
N PRO A 14 -8.93 -47.13 -31.97
CA PRO A 14 -8.00 -46.27 -32.72
C PRO A 14 -7.55 -45.03 -31.95
N VAL A 15 -6.28 -44.63 -32.12
CA VAL A 15 -5.67 -43.44 -31.48
C VAL A 15 -5.32 -42.41 -32.53
N ARG A 16 -5.75 -41.16 -32.35
CA ARG A 16 -5.28 -40.05 -33.19
C ARG A 16 -3.89 -39.60 -32.76
N ILE A 17 -2.95 -39.67 -33.68
CA ILE A 17 -1.58 -39.24 -33.45
C ILE A 17 -1.37 -37.93 -34.22
N VAL A 18 -0.84 -36.92 -33.53
CA VAL A 18 -0.40 -35.66 -34.11
C VAL A 18 1.10 -35.66 -34.16
N GLN A 19 1.64 -35.46 -35.35
CA GLN A 19 3.07 -35.47 -35.60
C GLN A 19 3.56 -34.12 -36.11
N VAL A 20 4.62 -33.61 -35.48
CA VAL A 20 5.40 -32.48 -35.97
C VAL A 20 6.73 -33.08 -36.46
N PRO A 21 6.93 -33.20 -37.78
CA PRO A 21 8.08 -33.89 -38.34
C PRO A 21 9.41 -33.37 -37.81
N GLY A 22 10.27 -34.28 -37.34
CA GLY A 22 11.56 -33.92 -36.75
C GLY A 22 11.55 -33.39 -35.33
N TYR A 23 10.37 -33.21 -34.72
CA TYR A 23 10.26 -32.62 -33.37
C TYR A 23 9.48 -33.48 -32.37
N ASP A 24 8.22 -33.82 -32.66
CA ASP A 24 7.39 -34.54 -31.70
C ASP A 24 6.32 -35.39 -32.41
N SER A 25 5.91 -36.44 -31.70
CA SER A 25 4.78 -37.28 -32.08
C SER A 25 3.99 -37.66 -30.84
N CYS A 26 2.73 -37.25 -30.74
CA CYS A 26 1.97 -37.48 -29.54
C CYS A 26 0.49 -37.82 -29.81
N ALA A 27 -0.11 -38.64 -28.91
CA ALA A 27 -1.56 -38.86 -28.91
C ALA A 27 -2.29 -37.61 -28.42
N CYS A 28 -3.13 -37.04 -29.28
CA CYS A 28 -3.89 -35.82 -28.95
C CYS A 28 -5.24 -35.76 -29.64
N CYS A 29 -6.29 -35.50 -28.89
CA CYS A 29 -7.66 -35.33 -29.36
C CYS A 29 -8.04 -33.87 -29.64
N GLY A 30 -7.19 -32.90 -29.28
CA GLY A 30 -7.44 -31.47 -29.44
C GLY A 30 -7.45 -31.01 -30.90
N THR A 31 -7.91 -29.80 -31.13
CA THR A 31 -7.81 -29.14 -32.44
C THR A 31 -6.38 -28.64 -32.67
N HIS A 32 -5.91 -28.71 -33.91
CA HIS A 32 -4.59 -28.29 -34.32
C HIS A 32 -4.69 -27.49 -35.61
N VAL A 33 -3.77 -26.57 -35.79
CA VAL A 33 -3.53 -25.90 -37.07
C VAL A 33 -2.83 -26.85 -38.05
N ALA A 34 -2.94 -26.59 -39.34
CA ALA A 34 -2.28 -27.40 -40.37
C ALA A 34 -0.78 -27.09 -40.43
N PHE A 35 -0.40 -25.85 -40.22
CA PHE A 35 0.99 -25.38 -40.25
C PHE A 35 1.34 -24.59 -38.99
N THR A 36 2.55 -24.72 -38.48
CA THR A 36 3.02 -23.97 -37.30
C THR A 36 2.96 -22.46 -37.45
N GLY A 37 3.13 -21.95 -38.67
CA GLY A 37 2.99 -20.53 -38.99
C GLY A 37 1.60 -19.96 -38.71
N GLU A 38 0.54 -20.79 -38.74
CA GLU A 38 -0.82 -20.36 -38.41
C GLU A 38 -1.06 -20.05 -36.94
N ILE A 39 -0.15 -20.47 -36.06
CA ILE A 39 -0.19 -20.13 -34.62
C ILE A 39 0.00 -18.63 -34.42
N GLY A 40 0.78 -17.97 -35.28
CA GLY A 40 1.11 -16.56 -35.18
C GLY A 40 1.98 -16.22 -33.96
N VAL A 41 1.67 -15.15 -33.29
CA VAL A 41 2.45 -14.68 -32.11
C VAL A 41 2.27 -15.65 -30.94
N ILE A 42 3.38 -16.02 -30.32
CA ILE A 42 3.42 -16.76 -29.04
C ILE A 42 4.02 -15.85 -27.97
N LYS A 43 3.27 -15.57 -26.92
CA LYS A 43 3.73 -14.78 -25.76
C LYS A 43 3.80 -15.68 -24.53
N LEU A 44 5.00 -15.84 -23.98
CA LEU A 44 5.17 -16.43 -22.66
C LEU A 44 4.80 -15.40 -21.60
N LEU A 45 3.86 -15.74 -20.73
CA LEU A 45 3.32 -14.87 -19.69
C LEU A 45 4.00 -15.11 -18.35
N SER A 46 4.18 -16.38 -17.97
CA SER A 46 4.86 -16.73 -16.73
C SER A 46 5.57 -18.09 -16.84
N ALA A 47 6.56 -18.28 -15.98
CA ALA A 47 7.24 -19.56 -15.78
C ALA A 47 7.52 -19.72 -14.27
N ILE A 48 6.95 -20.76 -13.64
CA ILE A 48 7.12 -21.03 -12.21
C ILE A 48 7.55 -22.49 -11.99
N PRO A 49 8.38 -22.78 -10.95
CA PRO A 49 8.69 -24.15 -10.57
C PRO A 49 7.43 -24.93 -10.21
N PHE A 50 7.29 -26.15 -10.69
CA PHE A 50 6.13 -26.98 -10.41
C PHE A 50 6.46 -28.47 -10.50
N ARG A 51 6.34 -29.22 -9.40
CA ARG A 51 6.47 -30.68 -9.31
C ARG A 51 7.71 -31.25 -10.04
N GLY A 52 8.89 -30.70 -9.77
CA GLY A 52 10.15 -31.13 -10.41
C GLY A 52 10.34 -30.67 -11.85
N GLY A 53 9.48 -29.81 -12.36
CA GLY A 53 9.56 -29.18 -13.66
C GLY A 53 9.17 -27.70 -13.61
N THR A 54 8.78 -27.17 -14.75
CA THR A 54 8.35 -25.77 -14.89
C THR A 54 6.92 -25.71 -15.46
N ARG A 55 6.04 -24.99 -14.80
CA ARG A 55 4.74 -24.61 -15.34
C ARG A 55 4.90 -23.28 -16.08
N MET A 56 4.62 -23.29 -17.36
CA MET A 56 4.61 -22.09 -18.19
C MET A 56 3.18 -21.72 -18.56
N GLU A 57 2.86 -20.45 -18.43
CA GLU A 57 1.63 -19.86 -18.97
C GLU A 57 1.97 -19.13 -20.26
N MET A 58 1.19 -19.37 -21.30
CA MET A 58 1.39 -18.73 -22.60
C MET A 58 0.06 -18.39 -23.26
N ALA A 59 0.09 -17.41 -24.13
CA ALA A 59 -0.98 -17.08 -25.06
C ALA A 59 -0.49 -17.13 -26.49
N CYS A 60 -1.35 -17.54 -27.42
CA CYS A 60 -1.01 -17.66 -28.84
C CYS A 60 -2.05 -16.93 -29.72
N GLY A 61 -1.64 -16.54 -30.92
CA GLY A 61 -2.49 -15.96 -31.94
C GLY A 61 -3.20 -14.69 -31.48
N LYS A 62 -4.49 -14.57 -31.75
CA LYS A 62 -5.32 -13.41 -31.42
C LYS A 62 -5.30 -13.06 -29.90
N ARG A 63 -5.23 -14.09 -29.02
CA ARG A 63 -5.16 -13.85 -27.57
C ARG A 63 -3.84 -13.20 -27.18
N ALA A 64 -2.73 -13.64 -27.75
CA ALA A 64 -1.43 -13.02 -27.51
C ALA A 64 -1.40 -11.57 -28.00
N LEU A 65 -1.92 -11.32 -29.19
CA LEU A 65 -2.03 -9.98 -29.75
C LEU A 65 -2.92 -9.06 -28.91
N ALA A 66 -4.04 -9.55 -28.41
CA ALA A 66 -4.92 -8.79 -27.53
C ALA A 66 -4.22 -8.38 -26.23
N ILE A 67 -3.46 -9.30 -25.61
CA ILE A 67 -2.68 -9.02 -24.40
C ILE A 67 -1.61 -7.94 -24.67
N LEU A 68 -0.88 -8.08 -25.79
CA LEU A 68 0.15 -7.10 -26.18
C LEU A 68 -0.45 -5.72 -26.46
N ASN A 69 -1.58 -5.66 -27.18
CA ASN A 69 -2.27 -4.41 -27.45
C ASN A 69 -2.78 -3.74 -26.16
N SER A 70 -3.37 -4.52 -25.25
CA SER A 70 -3.81 -4.00 -23.94
C SER A 70 -2.63 -3.43 -23.14
N ALA A 71 -1.50 -4.12 -23.09
CA ALA A 71 -0.30 -3.64 -22.42
C ALA A 71 0.26 -2.36 -23.07
N TYR A 72 0.21 -2.28 -24.40
CA TYR A 72 0.63 -1.09 -25.15
C TYR A 72 -0.25 0.13 -24.82
N GLU A 73 -1.59 -0.03 -24.82
CA GLU A 73 -2.50 1.07 -24.49
C GLU A 73 -2.37 1.53 -23.04
N GLN A 74 -2.15 0.61 -22.09
CA GLN A 74 -1.85 0.98 -20.70
C GLN A 74 -0.53 1.74 -20.62
N ASN A 75 0.53 1.28 -21.29
CA ASN A 75 1.80 1.97 -21.32
C ASN A 75 1.70 3.37 -21.93
N LYS A 76 0.83 3.56 -22.94
CA LYS A 76 0.55 4.87 -23.52
C LYS A 76 -0.09 5.83 -22.51
N GLN A 77 -1.03 5.35 -21.69
CA GLN A 77 -1.61 6.14 -20.60
C GLN A 77 -0.54 6.55 -19.58
N VAL A 78 0.34 5.62 -19.19
CA VAL A 78 1.47 5.91 -18.30
C VAL A 78 2.43 6.93 -18.92
N SER A 79 2.74 6.78 -20.21
CA SER A 79 3.55 7.73 -20.98
C SER A 79 2.97 9.16 -20.93
N GLN A 80 1.66 9.29 -21.12
CA GLN A 80 0.97 10.59 -21.01
C GLN A 80 1.00 11.15 -19.58
N ALA A 81 0.71 10.31 -18.57
CA ALA A 81 0.70 10.74 -17.17
C ALA A 81 2.07 11.26 -16.69
N PHE A 82 3.15 10.66 -17.16
CA PHE A 82 4.51 11.07 -16.80
C PHE A 82 5.16 12.02 -17.82
N SER A 83 4.48 12.40 -18.91
CA SER A 83 5.05 13.17 -20.02
C SER A 83 6.37 12.55 -20.52
N ALA A 84 6.42 11.22 -20.60
CA ALA A 84 7.59 10.44 -20.97
C ALA A 84 7.37 9.72 -22.29
N LYS A 85 8.43 9.33 -23.01
CA LYS A 85 8.30 8.47 -24.18
C LYS A 85 7.85 7.06 -23.78
N LEU A 86 7.19 6.35 -24.67
CA LEU A 86 6.68 5.00 -24.43
C LEU A 86 7.72 4.00 -23.94
N GLN A 87 8.97 4.14 -24.37
CA GLN A 87 10.09 3.28 -23.98
C GLN A 87 10.74 3.69 -22.66
N GLU A 88 10.41 4.89 -22.15
CA GLU A 88 11.03 5.50 -20.97
C GLU A 88 10.08 5.54 -19.77
N THR A 89 8.88 4.99 -19.89
CA THR A 89 7.84 5.03 -18.83
C THR A 89 8.29 4.39 -17.51
N GLY A 90 9.04 3.30 -17.58
CA GLY A 90 9.58 2.63 -16.39
C GLY A 90 10.61 3.49 -15.65
N GLU A 91 11.45 4.22 -16.40
CA GLU A 91 12.41 5.15 -15.81
C GLU A 91 11.73 6.40 -15.24
N ALA A 92 10.71 6.92 -15.94
CA ALA A 92 9.92 8.05 -15.45
C ALA A 92 9.18 7.71 -14.15
N ALA A 93 8.60 6.53 -14.05
CA ALA A 93 7.96 6.04 -12.83
C ALA A 93 8.97 5.91 -11.66
N ARG A 94 10.16 5.38 -11.92
CA ARG A 94 11.23 5.28 -10.90
C ARG A 94 11.65 6.66 -10.40
N LYS A 95 11.94 7.61 -11.32
CA LYS A 95 12.29 8.99 -10.96
C LYS A 95 11.21 9.68 -10.13
N MET A 96 9.92 9.45 -10.46
CA MET A 96 8.81 9.98 -9.68
C MET A 96 8.78 9.41 -8.26
N ASN A 97 8.98 8.10 -8.10
CA ASN A 97 9.05 7.48 -6.77
C ASN A 97 10.22 8.01 -5.94
N GLU A 98 11.39 8.21 -6.55
CA GLU A 98 12.55 8.83 -5.89
C GLU A 98 12.25 10.27 -5.45
N LEU A 99 11.60 11.07 -6.32
CA LEU A 99 11.17 12.42 -5.99
C LEU A 99 10.16 12.45 -4.84
N LEU A 100 9.15 11.59 -4.87
CA LEU A 100 8.17 11.46 -3.79
C LEU A 100 8.83 11.08 -2.47
N ALA A 101 9.78 10.15 -2.48
CA ALA A 101 10.54 9.78 -1.28
C ALA A 101 11.37 10.96 -0.74
N ALA A 102 12.05 11.69 -1.61
CA ALA A 102 12.82 12.87 -1.24
C ALA A 102 11.92 14.00 -0.68
N GLN A 103 10.77 14.25 -1.30
CA GLN A 103 9.80 15.22 -0.80
C GLN A 103 9.24 14.81 0.56
N LYS A 104 8.87 13.55 0.75
CA LYS A 104 8.42 13.04 2.05
C LYS A 104 9.48 13.21 3.13
N TYR A 105 10.73 12.87 2.83
CA TYR A 105 11.84 13.09 3.77
C TYR A 105 11.99 14.57 4.15
N ARG A 106 11.90 15.48 3.15
CA ARG A 106 11.98 16.92 3.39
C ARG A 106 10.82 17.43 4.25
N ILE A 107 9.58 16.99 3.97
CA ILE A 107 8.39 17.35 4.76
C ILE A 107 8.59 16.92 6.21
N THR A 108 8.94 15.66 6.46
CA THR A 108 9.19 15.18 7.83
C THR A 108 10.31 15.97 8.52
N GLY A 109 11.35 16.38 7.79
CA GLY A 109 12.42 17.21 8.35
C GLY A 109 11.95 18.61 8.74
N LEU A 110 11.08 19.23 7.95
CA LEU A 110 10.49 20.54 8.25
C LEU A 110 9.49 20.44 9.42
N GLU A 111 8.65 19.41 9.43
CA GLU A 111 7.72 19.14 10.53
C GLU A 111 8.46 19.02 11.86
N LYS A 112 9.54 18.27 11.92
CA LYS A 112 10.37 18.16 13.14
C LYS A 112 10.91 19.50 13.63
N GLN A 113 11.31 20.39 12.72
CA GLN A 113 11.77 21.73 13.10
C GLN A 113 10.62 22.58 13.66
N ILE A 114 9.45 22.54 13.02
CA ILE A 114 8.23 23.24 13.46
C ILE A 114 7.82 22.69 14.84
N PHE A 115 7.73 21.37 15.00
CA PHE A 115 7.31 20.72 16.24
C PHE A 115 8.25 21.04 17.41
N ALA A 116 9.55 21.06 17.14
CA ALA A 116 10.53 21.48 18.15
C ALA A 116 10.34 22.97 18.56
N GLY A 117 9.93 23.82 17.61
CA GLY A 117 9.58 25.21 17.90
C GLY A 117 8.32 25.33 18.78
N ILE A 118 7.26 24.59 18.42
CA ILE A 118 5.99 24.54 19.18
C ILE A 118 6.25 24.00 20.59
N ALA A 119 6.97 22.87 20.70
CA ALA A 119 7.28 22.21 21.96
C ALA A 119 8.01 23.13 22.95
N LYS A 120 8.97 23.91 22.48
CA LYS A 120 9.68 24.91 23.32
C LYS A 120 8.72 25.96 23.90
N GLY A 121 7.67 26.32 23.17
CA GLY A 121 6.64 27.25 23.65
C GLY A 121 5.82 26.69 24.80
N TYR A 122 5.84 25.40 25.04
CA TYR A 122 5.12 24.69 26.09
C TYR A 122 6.01 24.20 27.24
N ALA A 123 7.29 24.59 27.29
CA ALA A 123 8.19 24.18 28.35
C ALA A 123 7.64 24.51 29.75
N ASP A 124 7.64 23.52 30.65
CA ASP A 124 7.23 23.61 32.06
C ASP A 124 5.80 24.10 32.31
N LYS A 125 4.91 24.00 31.30
CA LYS A 125 3.51 24.45 31.42
C LYS A 125 2.52 23.40 31.94
N GLY A 126 3.00 22.18 32.24
CA GLY A 126 2.16 21.08 32.73
C GLY A 126 1.35 20.42 31.58
N ASP A 127 0.07 20.13 31.86
CA ASP A 127 -0.81 19.50 30.87
C ASP A 127 -1.16 20.47 29.75
N ILE A 128 -0.95 20.01 28.52
CA ILE A 128 -1.15 20.78 27.29
C ILE A 128 -2.27 20.20 26.47
N LEU A 129 -3.19 21.04 26.01
CA LEU A 129 -4.16 20.77 24.97
C LEU A 129 -3.80 21.62 23.75
N HIS A 130 -3.50 20.98 22.63
CA HIS A 130 -3.04 21.62 21.41
C HIS A 130 -3.84 21.15 20.21
N PHE A 131 -4.26 22.07 19.34
CA PHE A 131 -5.02 21.80 18.13
C PHE A 131 -4.25 22.21 16.88
N GLU A 132 -4.37 21.41 15.83
CA GLU A 132 -3.84 21.65 14.50
C GLU A 132 -4.87 21.24 13.43
N ASP A 133 -4.83 21.87 12.27
CA ASP A 133 -5.88 21.67 11.26
C ASP A 133 -5.68 20.40 10.40
N SER A 134 -4.44 20.02 10.09
CA SER A 134 -4.19 19.05 9.01
C SER A 134 -2.92 18.20 9.17
N LEU A 135 -2.66 17.69 10.36
CA LEU A 135 -1.61 16.71 10.57
C LEU A 135 -2.13 15.29 10.33
N ASP A 136 -1.31 14.45 9.72
CA ASP A 136 -1.60 13.02 9.66
C ASP A 136 -1.35 12.32 11.01
N ASN A 137 -1.76 11.07 11.12
CA ASN A 137 -1.65 10.29 12.35
C ASN A 137 -0.20 10.17 12.89
N VAL A 138 0.80 10.21 12.01
CA VAL A 138 2.21 10.13 12.41
C VAL A 138 2.67 11.47 12.95
N ALA A 139 2.33 12.55 12.26
CA ALA A 139 2.68 13.91 12.64
C ALA A 139 2.01 14.34 13.96
N VAL A 140 0.73 13.99 14.19
CA VAL A 140 0.02 14.22 15.47
C VAL A 140 0.77 13.56 16.63
N ARG A 141 1.21 12.31 16.43
CA ARG A 141 1.98 11.60 17.43
C ARG A 141 3.36 12.24 17.68
N GLU A 142 4.08 12.59 16.59
CA GLU A 142 5.41 13.20 16.70
C GLU A 142 5.35 14.56 17.42
N LEU A 143 4.32 15.36 17.15
CA LEU A 143 4.10 16.62 17.83
C LEU A 143 3.76 16.43 19.32
N ALA A 144 2.86 15.48 19.64
CA ALA A 144 2.52 15.15 21.03
C ALA A 144 3.75 14.66 21.82
N ASP A 145 4.58 13.83 21.18
CA ASP A 145 5.82 13.33 21.77
C ASP A 145 6.83 14.47 22.04
N ALA A 146 7.00 15.38 21.08
CA ALA A 146 7.85 16.55 21.21
C ALA A 146 7.39 17.50 22.33
N ILE A 147 6.08 17.76 22.43
CA ILE A 147 5.51 18.61 23.50
C ILE A 147 5.71 17.92 24.88
N ALA A 148 5.44 16.61 24.97
CA ALA A 148 5.56 15.85 26.22
C ALA A 148 7.00 15.78 26.77
N GLU A 149 8.01 15.94 25.92
CA GLU A 149 9.42 16.03 26.35
C GLU A 149 9.73 17.30 27.14
N HIS A 150 8.93 18.36 26.97
CA HIS A 150 9.21 19.69 27.52
C HIS A 150 8.16 20.22 28.48
N CYS A 151 6.88 19.79 28.36
CA CYS A 151 5.78 20.41 29.10
C CYS A 151 5.72 20.01 30.58
N GLY A 152 6.30 18.87 30.98
CA GLY A 152 6.25 18.37 32.36
C GLY A 152 4.90 17.74 32.77
N GLY A 153 3.98 17.52 31.83
CA GLY A 153 2.65 16.94 32.02
C GLY A 153 2.22 16.06 30.87
N THR A 154 0.91 15.99 30.63
CA THR A 154 0.30 15.29 29.49
C THR A 154 0.21 16.22 28.30
N ALA A 155 0.76 15.81 27.16
CA ALA A 155 0.54 16.44 25.87
C ALA A 155 -0.65 15.78 25.17
N ALA A 156 -1.72 16.50 24.96
CA ALA A 156 -2.90 16.11 24.19
C ALA A 156 -2.93 16.94 22.91
N VAL A 157 -2.64 16.30 21.78
CA VAL A 157 -2.61 16.92 20.46
C VAL A 157 -3.77 16.39 19.61
N PHE A 158 -4.54 17.31 19.07
CA PHE A 158 -5.69 17.04 18.21
C PHE A 158 -5.44 17.65 16.83
N SER A 159 -5.76 16.92 15.77
CA SER A 159 -5.72 17.44 14.40
C SER A 159 -6.96 17.07 13.64
N GLY A 160 -7.60 18.10 13.05
CA GLY A 160 -8.85 17.96 12.32
C GLY A 160 -9.74 19.18 12.44
N THR A 161 -11.03 18.97 12.25
CA THR A 161 -12.05 20.03 12.33
C THR A 161 -13.29 19.51 13.04
N ASP A 162 -14.10 20.44 13.59
CA ASP A 162 -15.38 20.10 14.22
C ASP A 162 -16.34 19.32 13.30
N ARG A 163 -16.22 19.52 11.99
CA ARG A 163 -17.07 18.86 11.00
C ARG A 163 -16.65 17.41 10.72
N GLU A 164 -15.35 17.15 10.67
CA GLU A 164 -14.80 15.86 10.26
C GLU A 164 -14.40 15.01 11.47
N GLY A 165 -14.26 15.65 12.63
CA GLY A 165 -13.70 15.09 13.85
C GLY A 165 -12.18 15.24 13.88
N TYR A 166 -11.56 14.73 14.94
CA TYR A 166 -10.14 14.91 15.22
C TYR A 166 -9.42 13.59 15.32
N GLN A 167 -8.23 13.53 14.74
CA GLN A 167 -7.20 12.54 15.11
C GLN A 167 -6.56 13.04 16.40
N VAL A 168 -6.20 12.14 17.30
CA VAL A 168 -5.66 12.49 18.61
C VAL A 168 -4.48 11.63 19.00
N ALA A 169 -3.47 12.24 19.62
CA ALA A 169 -2.44 11.56 20.37
C ALA A 169 -2.31 12.17 21.78
N LEU A 170 -2.31 11.32 22.78
CA LEU A 170 -1.98 11.67 24.16
C LEU A 170 -0.64 11.07 24.51
N VAL A 171 0.26 11.85 25.08
CA VAL A 171 1.58 11.40 25.52
C VAL A 171 1.86 11.97 26.91
N ASN A 172 2.30 11.09 27.83
CA ASN A 172 2.87 11.49 29.12
C ASN A 172 4.10 10.64 29.40
N LYS A 173 5.23 11.27 29.63
CA LYS A 173 6.50 10.55 29.84
C LYS A 173 6.66 9.95 31.24
N GLN A 174 5.83 10.36 32.19
CA GLN A 174 5.94 10.00 33.59
C GLN A 174 4.79 9.12 34.09
N ASN A 175 3.59 9.27 33.52
CA ASN A 175 2.39 8.63 33.99
C ASN A 175 1.68 7.81 32.91
N ALA A 176 0.98 6.75 33.32
CA ALA A 176 0.11 5.98 32.44
C ALA A 176 -1.18 6.76 32.11
N ILE A 177 -1.47 6.94 30.84
CA ILE A 177 -2.63 7.73 30.35
C ILE A 177 -3.70 6.90 29.65
N VAL A 178 -3.60 5.59 29.65
CA VAL A 178 -4.57 4.71 28.97
C VAL A 178 -5.98 4.87 29.52
N ASN A 179 -6.12 5.11 30.83
CA ASN A 179 -7.43 5.33 31.46
C ASN A 179 -8.06 6.67 31.02
N LEU A 180 -7.25 7.74 30.92
CA LEU A 180 -7.68 9.02 30.36
C LEU A 180 -8.13 8.86 28.91
N GLY A 181 -7.37 8.13 28.08
CA GLY A 181 -7.74 7.83 26.69
C GLY A 181 -9.02 7.02 26.57
N LYS A 182 -9.27 6.06 27.47
CA LYS A 182 -10.53 5.31 27.51
C LYS A 182 -11.72 6.18 27.93
N ALA A 183 -11.53 7.04 28.94
CA ALA A 183 -12.56 7.99 29.36
C ALA A 183 -12.88 8.99 28.26
N MET A 184 -11.86 9.49 27.55
CA MET A 184 -12.03 10.35 26.35
C MET A 184 -12.83 9.65 25.27
N ASN A 185 -12.52 8.38 24.94
CA ASN A 185 -13.29 7.62 23.93
C ASN A 185 -14.78 7.53 24.32
N ALA A 186 -15.07 7.28 25.59
CA ALA A 186 -16.45 7.16 26.09
C ALA A 186 -17.20 8.50 26.04
N ALA A 187 -16.55 9.60 26.42
CA ALA A 187 -17.16 10.93 26.51
C ALA A 187 -17.30 11.60 25.12
N LEU A 188 -16.32 11.45 24.25
CA LEU A 188 -16.21 12.18 22.98
C LEU A 188 -16.48 11.31 21.73
N SER A 189 -17.25 10.22 21.89
CA SER A 189 -17.56 9.29 20.79
C SER A 189 -16.30 8.82 20.04
N GLY A 190 -15.23 8.57 20.79
CA GLY A 190 -13.91 8.28 20.26
C GLY A 190 -13.64 6.80 20.02
N ARG A 191 -12.59 6.53 19.25
CA ARG A 191 -12.02 5.21 19.03
C ARG A 191 -10.51 5.31 19.09
N GLY A 192 -9.88 4.42 19.84
CA GLY A 192 -8.43 4.42 19.94
C GLY A 192 -7.95 3.50 21.03
N GLY A 193 -6.65 3.43 21.17
CA GLY A 193 -5.99 2.60 22.17
C GLY A 193 -4.55 3.03 22.38
N GLY A 194 -3.93 2.46 23.40
CA GLY A 194 -2.56 2.76 23.73
C GLY A 194 -2.04 1.86 24.84
N ARG A 195 -0.85 2.14 25.31
CA ARG A 195 -0.22 1.47 26.44
C ARG A 195 0.67 2.46 27.18
N ASP A 196 0.78 2.26 28.48
CA ASP A 196 1.62 3.10 29.34
C ASP A 196 1.34 4.60 29.14
N GLY A 197 2.36 5.38 28.86
CA GLY A 197 2.30 6.82 28.65
C GLY A 197 1.90 7.28 27.24
N PHE A 198 1.31 6.41 26.41
CA PHE A 198 0.91 6.72 25.04
C PHE A 198 -0.51 6.23 24.73
N PHE A 199 -1.30 7.09 24.06
CA PHE A 199 -2.61 6.74 23.52
C PHE A 199 -2.83 7.46 22.18
N GLN A 200 -3.40 6.78 21.19
CA GLN A 200 -3.73 7.35 19.89
C GLN A 200 -5.11 6.90 19.44
N GLY A 201 -5.81 7.78 18.74
CA GLY A 201 -7.15 7.48 18.27
C GLY A 201 -7.77 8.59 17.44
N SER A 202 -9.11 8.58 17.39
CA SER A 202 -9.90 9.65 16.81
C SER A 202 -11.14 9.91 17.66
N VAL A 203 -11.63 11.14 17.64
CA VAL A 203 -12.86 11.54 18.34
C VAL A 203 -13.79 12.26 17.36
N LYS A 204 -15.10 12.19 17.63
CA LYS A 204 -16.15 12.93 16.92
C LYS A 204 -16.80 13.90 17.90
N ALA A 205 -16.11 14.98 18.15
CA ALA A 205 -16.52 16.02 19.06
C ALA A 205 -15.99 17.37 18.54
N THR A 206 -16.54 18.47 19.03
CA THR A 206 -16.07 19.81 18.74
C THR A 206 -14.87 20.16 19.61
N GLU A 207 -14.08 21.16 19.21
CA GLU A 207 -12.98 21.70 20.02
C GLU A 207 -13.44 22.13 21.41
N ALA A 208 -14.63 22.71 21.51
CA ALA A 208 -15.23 23.14 22.79
C ALA A 208 -15.49 21.93 23.73
N GLU A 209 -16.13 20.87 23.22
CA GLU A 209 -16.41 19.64 23.98
C GLU A 209 -15.11 18.95 24.43
N ILE A 210 -14.09 18.95 23.58
CA ILE A 210 -12.76 18.43 23.92
C ILE A 210 -12.15 19.27 25.06
N GLY A 211 -12.23 20.62 24.95
CA GLY A 211 -11.74 21.54 25.97
C GLY A 211 -12.40 21.31 27.33
N GLU A 212 -13.74 21.18 27.37
CA GLU A 212 -14.53 20.89 28.57
C GLU A 212 -14.10 19.54 29.20
N PHE A 213 -13.95 18.50 28.39
CA PHE A 213 -13.51 17.21 28.88
C PHE A 213 -12.15 17.29 29.58
N PHE A 214 -11.16 17.94 28.98
CA PHE A 214 -9.82 18.05 29.58
C PHE A 214 -9.79 19.00 30.78
N ALA A 215 -10.66 20.02 30.83
CA ALA A 215 -10.80 20.86 32.00
C ALA A 215 -11.36 20.09 33.21
N ALA A 216 -12.29 19.17 33.00
CA ALA A 216 -12.89 18.32 34.04
C ALA A 216 -12.02 17.16 34.51
N ASN A 217 -10.98 16.79 33.76
CA ASN A 217 -10.11 15.64 34.05
C ASN A 217 -8.64 16.04 34.30
N LYS A 218 -8.42 17.24 34.79
CA LYS A 218 -7.09 17.74 35.24
C LYS A 218 -6.66 17.14 36.55
#